data_0db58c32b56a062a4adbbceb7f8f6031
#
_entry.id   0db58c32b56a062a4adbbceb7f8f6031
#
_cell.length_a   1.000
_cell.length_b   1.000
_cell.length_c   1.000
_cell.angle_alpha   90.00
_cell.angle_beta   90.00
_cell.angle_gamma   90.00
#
_symmetry.space_group_name_H-M   'P 1'
#
loop_
_entity.id
_entity.type
_entity.pdbx_description
1 polymer ?
#
loop_
_entity_poly.entity_id
_entity_poly.type
_entity_poly.pdbx_seq_one_letter_code
_entity_poly.pdbx_strand_id
1 'polypeptide(L)'
;LLISESLAVSQATTTFIDQLRILAPFGTDNTVPTFVFKEITPTQIRQIGADNAHLKFQMNQEGAQLDAIAFQMGPQADELAQGTADVAGQLSINEWNGRKKPQLMVTDFAVSGRQLFDFRGKNNQTKPIPSEATAYLLFDEKNQKFISDPTANIIVWSNQEELVEAVSQNQIEQLVFVDCPVEAITVKEIVEATEIQRIY
;
A
#
# COMPACT_ATOMS: atom_id res chain seq x y z
N LEU A 1 6.08 9.75 -11.35
CA LEU A 1 4.85 10.52 -11.24
C LEU A 1 5.18 12.00 -11.06
N LEU A 2 4.60 12.89 -11.90
CA LEU A 2 4.74 14.33 -11.75
C LEU A 2 3.60 14.85 -10.87
N ILE A 3 3.91 15.33 -9.67
CA ILE A 3 2.95 15.90 -8.73
C ILE A 3 2.92 17.41 -8.92
N SER A 4 1.72 17.97 -9.11
CA SER A 4 1.50 19.40 -9.30
C SER A 4 1.48 20.17 -7.97
N GLU A 5 0.81 19.61 -6.94
CA GLU A 5 0.64 20.24 -5.63
C GLU A 5 0.22 19.21 -4.57
N SER A 6 0.47 19.53 -3.29
CA SER A 6 -0.08 18.80 -2.14
C SER A 6 -1.35 19.52 -1.66
N LEU A 7 -2.43 18.76 -1.47
CA LEU A 7 -3.73 19.29 -1.03
C LEU A 7 -4.20 18.60 0.26
N ALA A 8 -4.93 19.35 1.08
CA ALA A 8 -5.77 18.75 2.12
C ALA A 8 -7.09 18.25 1.50
N VAL A 9 -7.68 17.21 2.09
CA VAL A 9 -8.96 16.65 1.63
C VAL A 9 -10.07 17.69 1.60
N SER A 10 -10.07 18.62 2.55
CA SER A 10 -11.02 19.75 2.62
C SER A 10 -10.96 20.71 1.43
N GLN A 11 -9.84 20.77 0.72
CA GLN A 11 -9.66 21.64 -0.45
C GLN A 11 -10.21 21.00 -1.74
N ALA A 12 -10.44 19.70 -1.75
CA ALA A 12 -10.94 18.97 -2.91
C ALA A 12 -12.46 19.17 -3.11
N THR A 13 -12.86 20.39 -3.41
CA THR A 13 -14.26 20.77 -3.62
C THR A 13 -14.64 20.77 -5.10
N THR A 14 -15.96 20.69 -5.39
CA THR A 14 -16.45 20.84 -6.77
C THR A 14 -16.07 22.20 -7.35
N THR A 15 -16.10 23.25 -6.55
CA THR A 15 -15.68 24.60 -6.96
C THR A 15 -14.21 24.64 -7.38
N PHE A 16 -13.33 24.01 -6.60
CA PHE A 16 -11.90 23.92 -6.93
C PHE A 16 -11.68 23.14 -8.25
N ILE A 17 -12.39 22.03 -8.41
CA ILE A 17 -12.29 21.22 -9.65
C ILE A 17 -12.80 22.01 -10.87
N ASP A 18 -13.87 22.78 -10.73
CA ASP A 18 -14.36 23.64 -11.81
C ASP A 18 -13.36 24.76 -12.18
N GLN A 19 -12.64 25.31 -11.20
CA GLN A 19 -11.55 26.27 -11.45
C GLN A 19 -10.38 25.65 -12.20
N LEU A 20 -10.03 24.38 -11.97
CA LEU A 20 -8.98 23.69 -12.73
C LEU A 20 -9.28 23.60 -14.24
N ARG A 21 -10.53 23.71 -14.64
CA ARG A 21 -10.93 23.73 -16.07
C ARG A 21 -10.37 24.94 -16.84
N ILE A 22 -9.98 26.00 -16.14
CA ILE A 22 -9.34 27.17 -16.77
C ILE A 22 -7.97 26.76 -17.37
N LEU A 23 -7.34 25.72 -16.85
CA LEU A 23 -6.08 25.18 -17.34
C LEU A 23 -6.24 24.35 -18.63
N ALA A 24 -7.47 24.03 -19.02
CA ALA A 24 -7.74 23.26 -20.25
C ALA A 24 -7.44 24.09 -21.51
N PRO A 25 -7.17 23.45 -22.68
CA PRO A 25 -7.25 22.02 -22.91
C PRO A 25 -6.04 21.24 -22.40
N PHE A 26 -6.28 20.06 -21.85
CA PHE A 26 -5.22 19.15 -21.45
C PHE A 26 -4.76 18.28 -22.63
N GLY A 27 -3.49 17.93 -22.67
CA GLY A 27 -2.86 17.13 -23.73
C GLY A 27 -1.40 16.80 -23.43
N THR A 28 -0.62 16.50 -24.45
CA THR A 28 0.77 16.03 -24.33
C THR A 28 1.66 17.00 -23.55
N ASP A 29 1.56 18.31 -23.82
CA ASP A 29 2.39 19.35 -23.19
C ASP A 29 1.69 20.05 -22.01
N ASN A 30 0.44 19.72 -21.74
CA ASN A 30 -0.35 20.27 -20.64
C ASN A 30 -1.15 19.14 -20.00
N THR A 31 -0.52 18.40 -19.10
CA THR A 31 -1.14 17.23 -18.46
C THR A 31 -2.17 17.64 -17.40
N VAL A 32 -3.19 16.78 -17.20
CA VAL A 32 -4.13 16.97 -16.09
C VAL A 32 -3.36 17.03 -14.78
N PRO A 33 -3.61 18.04 -13.93
CA PRO A 33 -2.91 18.16 -12.64
C PRO A 33 -3.09 16.92 -11.77
N THR A 34 -1.99 16.42 -11.23
CA THR A 34 -1.97 15.33 -10.26
C THR A 34 -1.64 15.91 -8.88
N PHE A 35 -2.51 15.62 -7.93
CA PHE A 35 -2.39 16.08 -6.55
C PHE A 35 -1.99 14.94 -5.63
N VAL A 36 -1.28 15.27 -4.54
CA VAL A 36 -1.01 14.34 -3.45
C VAL A 36 -1.76 14.77 -2.19
N PHE A 37 -2.38 13.81 -1.53
CA PHE A 37 -3.05 13.94 -0.24
C PHE A 37 -2.26 13.11 0.77
N LYS A 38 -1.65 13.76 1.75
CA LYS A 38 -0.76 13.11 2.69
C LYS A 38 -1.50 12.66 3.95
N GLU A 39 -1.01 11.56 4.56
CA GLU A 39 -1.48 11.06 5.86
C GLU A 39 -3.01 10.90 5.96
N ILE A 40 -3.64 10.49 4.85
CA ILE A 40 -5.08 10.24 4.87
C ILE A 40 -5.39 8.91 5.58
N THR A 41 -6.54 8.83 6.23
CA THR A 41 -7.05 7.58 6.78
C THR A 41 -8.06 6.98 5.80
N PRO A 42 -7.71 5.87 5.10
CA PRO A 42 -8.64 5.21 4.20
C PRO A 42 -9.72 4.46 4.99
N THR A 43 -10.96 4.60 4.57
CA THR A 43 -12.11 3.87 5.14
C THR A 43 -13.04 3.38 4.04
N GLN A 44 -14.00 2.53 4.39
CA GLN A 44 -14.96 1.94 3.44
C GLN A 44 -14.28 1.30 2.22
N ILE A 45 -13.12 0.70 2.42
CA ILE A 45 -12.34 0.06 1.36
C ILE A 45 -13.13 -1.10 0.78
N ARG A 46 -13.29 -1.11 -0.55
CA ARG A 46 -14.04 -2.14 -1.28
C ARG A 46 -13.37 -2.44 -2.60
N GLN A 47 -13.25 -3.71 -2.90
CA GLN A 47 -12.94 -4.15 -4.25
C GLN A 47 -14.22 -4.10 -5.10
N ILE A 48 -14.13 -3.58 -6.31
CA ILE A 48 -15.25 -3.41 -7.24
C ILE A 48 -14.85 -3.81 -8.67
N GLY A 49 -15.86 -3.96 -9.53
CA GLY A 49 -15.67 -4.36 -10.94
C GLY A 49 -15.57 -5.87 -11.09
N ALA A 50 -15.42 -6.32 -12.35
CA ALA A 50 -15.21 -7.72 -12.64
C ALA A 50 -13.91 -8.20 -11.96
N ASP A 51 -13.93 -9.40 -11.39
CA ASP A 51 -12.81 -10.04 -10.71
C ASP A 51 -12.18 -9.19 -9.59
N ASN A 52 -12.96 -8.26 -8.99
CA ASN A 52 -12.48 -7.34 -7.96
C ASN A 52 -11.25 -6.51 -8.39
N ALA A 53 -11.18 -6.16 -9.66
CA ALA A 53 -10.00 -5.53 -10.25
C ALA A 53 -9.69 -4.12 -9.74
N HIS A 54 -10.69 -3.41 -9.22
CA HIS A 54 -10.54 -2.00 -8.83
C HIS A 54 -10.80 -1.81 -7.34
N LEU A 55 -10.26 -0.71 -6.76
CA LEU A 55 -10.56 -0.27 -5.41
C LEU A 55 -11.47 0.95 -5.42
N LYS A 56 -12.42 0.97 -4.49
CA LYS A 56 -13.14 2.17 -4.09
C LYS A 56 -13.00 2.33 -2.58
N PHE A 57 -12.68 3.54 -2.13
CA PHE A 57 -12.54 3.85 -0.71
C PHE A 57 -12.86 5.32 -0.45
N GLN A 58 -12.94 5.67 0.82
CA GLN A 58 -13.12 7.05 1.29
C GLN A 58 -11.85 7.51 1.98
N MET A 59 -11.31 8.63 1.56
CA MET A 59 -10.18 9.31 2.17
C MET A 59 -10.71 10.23 3.28
N ASN A 60 -10.20 10.08 4.49
CA ASN A 60 -10.55 10.93 5.63
C ASN A 60 -9.32 11.67 6.13
N GLN A 61 -9.44 12.97 6.36
CA GLN A 61 -8.40 13.82 6.91
C GLN A 61 -9.06 14.97 7.67
N GLU A 62 -8.77 15.09 8.96
CA GLU A 62 -9.26 16.18 9.82
C GLU A 62 -10.78 16.41 9.74
N GLY A 63 -11.56 15.33 9.60
CA GLY A 63 -13.02 15.39 9.50
C GLY A 63 -13.57 15.66 8.09
N ALA A 64 -12.72 16.00 7.12
CA ALA A 64 -13.10 16.08 5.72
C ALA A 64 -13.05 14.70 5.05
N GLN A 65 -13.90 14.50 4.04
CA GLN A 65 -14.03 13.23 3.34
C GLN A 65 -14.03 13.43 1.83
N LEU A 66 -13.33 12.54 1.11
CA LEU A 66 -13.28 12.51 -0.35
C LEU A 66 -13.39 11.07 -0.84
N ASP A 67 -14.31 10.82 -1.75
CA ASP A 67 -14.40 9.51 -2.42
C ASP A 67 -13.21 9.31 -3.36
N ALA A 68 -12.65 8.10 -3.38
CA ALA A 68 -11.53 7.73 -4.23
C ALA A 68 -11.79 6.42 -4.97
N ILE A 69 -11.32 6.36 -6.22
CA ILE A 69 -11.34 5.14 -7.04
C ILE A 69 -9.96 4.90 -7.63
N ALA A 70 -9.47 3.66 -7.48
CA ALA A 70 -8.18 3.21 -7.99
C ALA A 70 -8.40 2.05 -8.96
N PHE A 71 -8.20 2.30 -10.25
CA PHE A 71 -8.36 1.28 -11.28
C PHE A 71 -7.18 0.31 -11.28
N GLN A 72 -7.47 -0.99 -11.45
CA GLN A 72 -6.50 -2.10 -11.47
C GLN A 72 -5.68 -2.26 -10.17
N MET A 73 -6.15 -1.66 -9.06
CA MET A 73 -5.52 -1.74 -7.75
C MET A 73 -6.33 -2.59 -6.75
N GLY A 74 -7.30 -3.37 -7.23
CA GLY A 74 -8.11 -4.25 -6.37
C GLY A 74 -7.28 -5.15 -5.45
N PRO A 75 -6.21 -5.82 -5.93
CA PRO A 75 -5.37 -6.67 -5.09
C PRO A 75 -4.66 -5.96 -3.92
N GLN A 76 -4.55 -4.64 -3.94
CA GLN A 76 -3.89 -3.84 -2.90
C GLN A 76 -4.84 -3.40 -1.76
N ALA A 77 -6.06 -3.95 -1.70
CA ALA A 77 -7.05 -3.61 -0.67
C ALA A 77 -6.52 -3.83 0.75
N ASP A 78 -5.87 -4.97 0.98
CA ASP A 78 -5.34 -5.34 2.28
C ASP A 78 -4.16 -4.44 2.69
N GLU A 79 -3.35 -4.03 1.72
CA GLU A 79 -2.27 -3.07 1.94
C GLU A 79 -2.83 -1.71 2.40
N LEU A 80 -3.80 -1.17 1.65
CA LEU A 80 -4.42 0.12 1.95
C LEU A 80 -5.14 0.13 3.31
N ALA A 81 -5.62 -1.02 3.78
CA ALA A 81 -6.32 -1.15 5.06
C ALA A 81 -5.39 -1.10 6.29
N GLN A 82 -4.07 -1.13 6.12
CA GLN A 82 -3.15 -1.31 7.24
C GLN A 82 -2.71 -0.02 7.94
N GLY A 83 -3.07 1.15 7.41
CA GLY A 83 -2.63 2.38 8.07
C GLY A 83 -3.08 3.65 7.38
N THR A 84 -2.41 4.74 7.71
CA THR A 84 -2.52 5.97 6.95
C THR A 84 -1.76 5.85 5.64
N ALA A 85 -2.18 6.61 4.65
CA ALA A 85 -1.56 6.57 3.33
C ALA A 85 -1.37 7.98 2.75
N ASP A 86 -0.33 8.12 1.95
CA ASP A 86 -0.21 9.21 0.98
C ASP A 86 -0.84 8.74 -0.33
N VAL A 87 -1.77 9.50 -0.87
CA VAL A 87 -2.51 9.12 -2.08
C VAL A 87 -2.35 10.18 -3.15
N ALA A 88 -1.90 9.77 -4.33
CA ALA A 88 -1.76 10.63 -5.48
C ALA A 88 -2.82 10.33 -6.54
N GLY A 89 -3.33 11.38 -7.19
CA GLY A 89 -4.33 11.20 -8.24
C GLY A 89 -4.84 12.50 -8.84
N GLN A 90 -5.81 12.36 -9.72
CA GLN A 90 -6.45 13.45 -10.43
C GLN A 90 -7.84 13.68 -9.89
N LEU A 91 -8.19 14.94 -9.61
CA LEU A 91 -9.52 15.30 -9.14
C LEU A 91 -10.53 15.27 -10.30
N SER A 92 -11.70 14.71 -10.04
CA SER A 92 -12.82 14.63 -10.96
C SER A 92 -14.15 14.91 -10.26
N ILE A 93 -15.19 15.17 -11.02
CA ILE A 93 -16.55 15.29 -10.51
C ILE A 93 -17.32 14.02 -10.90
N ASN A 94 -17.77 13.28 -9.90
CA ASN A 94 -18.71 12.18 -10.11
C ASN A 94 -20.15 12.74 -10.08
N GLU A 95 -20.88 12.54 -11.16
CA GLU A 95 -22.28 12.95 -11.26
C GLU A 95 -23.20 11.73 -11.29
N TRP A 96 -24.06 11.63 -10.29
CA TRP A 96 -25.04 10.55 -10.17
C TRP A 96 -26.37 11.09 -9.70
N ASN A 97 -27.43 10.77 -10.43
CA ASN A 97 -28.80 11.25 -10.15
C ASN A 97 -28.88 12.77 -9.93
N GLY A 98 -28.19 13.56 -10.75
CA GLY A 98 -28.13 15.02 -10.66
C GLY A 98 -27.34 15.58 -9.50
N ARG A 99 -26.70 14.73 -8.68
CA ARG A 99 -25.80 15.15 -7.59
C ARG A 99 -24.35 15.07 -8.07
N LYS A 100 -23.64 16.18 -7.88
CA LYS A 100 -22.22 16.31 -8.18
C LYS A 100 -21.40 16.17 -6.90
N LYS A 101 -20.45 15.26 -6.89
CA LYS A 101 -19.51 15.09 -5.79
C LYS A 101 -18.07 15.06 -6.29
N PRO A 102 -17.13 15.68 -5.56
CA PRO A 102 -15.71 15.52 -5.87
C PRO A 102 -15.30 14.06 -5.67
N GLN A 103 -14.38 13.59 -6.50
CA GLN A 103 -13.79 12.26 -6.43
C GLN A 103 -12.34 12.33 -6.86
N LEU A 104 -11.49 11.52 -6.23
CA LEU A 104 -10.12 11.31 -6.67
C LEU A 104 -10.04 10.07 -7.57
N MET A 105 -9.48 10.24 -8.75
CA MET A 105 -9.04 9.16 -9.62
C MET A 105 -7.60 8.85 -9.23
N VAL A 106 -7.41 7.80 -8.41
CA VAL A 106 -6.11 7.44 -7.84
C VAL A 106 -5.18 6.94 -8.93
N THR A 107 -3.96 7.47 -8.93
CA THR A 107 -2.87 7.02 -9.80
C THR A 107 -1.91 6.12 -9.03
N ASP A 108 -1.69 6.43 -7.74
CA ASP A 108 -0.75 5.71 -6.88
C ASP A 108 -1.05 5.98 -5.42
N PHE A 109 -0.61 5.12 -4.52
CA PHE A 109 -0.62 5.36 -3.08
C PHE A 109 0.54 4.67 -2.38
N ALA A 110 0.94 5.22 -1.23
CA ALA A 110 1.94 4.64 -0.35
C ALA A 110 1.39 4.62 1.08
N VAL A 111 1.33 3.44 1.67
CA VAL A 111 0.86 3.26 3.06
C VAL A 111 2.03 3.52 4.00
N SER A 112 1.78 4.34 5.02
CA SER A 112 2.77 4.68 6.05
C SER A 112 2.80 3.63 7.15
N GLY A 113 4.00 3.40 7.69
CA GLY A 113 4.22 2.46 8.78
C GLY A 113 4.42 1.01 8.34
N ARG A 114 4.55 0.15 9.33
CA ARG A 114 4.82 -1.27 9.13
C ARG A 114 3.56 -2.02 8.70
N GLN A 115 3.70 -2.87 7.70
CA GLN A 115 2.63 -3.66 7.13
C GLN A 115 2.84 -5.14 7.45
N LEU A 116 1.78 -5.79 7.94
CA LEU A 116 1.76 -7.23 8.24
C LEU A 116 0.73 -7.93 7.36
N PHE A 117 1.17 -8.94 6.61
CA PHE A 117 0.32 -9.69 5.69
C PHE A 117 0.25 -11.17 6.12
N ASP A 118 -0.96 -11.69 6.32
CA ASP A 118 -1.18 -13.11 6.65
C ASP A 118 -1.56 -13.91 5.40
N PHE A 119 -0.65 -14.78 4.95
CA PHE A 119 -0.87 -15.65 3.78
C PHE A 119 -1.42 -17.03 4.09
N ARG A 120 -1.73 -17.34 5.32
CA ARG A 120 -2.25 -18.66 5.73
C ARG A 120 -3.66 -18.95 5.22
N GLY A 121 -4.36 -17.96 4.67
CA GLY A 121 -5.70 -18.08 4.10
C GLY A 121 -5.72 -18.21 2.58
N LYS A 122 -6.74 -18.91 2.04
CA LYS A 122 -6.89 -19.14 0.59
C LYS A 122 -7.20 -17.88 -0.25
N ASN A 123 -7.55 -16.77 0.38
CA ASN A 123 -8.02 -15.55 -0.29
C ASN A 123 -6.98 -14.42 -0.34
N ASN A 124 -5.73 -14.69 0.01
CA ASN A 124 -4.71 -13.66 0.02
C ASN A 124 -4.26 -13.32 -1.41
N GLN A 125 -4.55 -12.10 -1.83
CA GLN A 125 -4.22 -11.60 -3.16
C GLN A 125 -2.88 -10.86 -3.22
N THR A 126 -2.40 -10.36 -2.09
CA THR A 126 -1.12 -9.67 -1.98
C THR A 126 -0.02 -10.70 -1.72
N LYS A 127 0.83 -10.94 -2.70
CA LYS A 127 2.01 -11.80 -2.56
C LYS A 127 3.25 -10.95 -2.37
N PRO A 128 4.26 -11.44 -1.59
CA PRO A 128 5.54 -10.75 -1.55
C PRO A 128 6.09 -10.64 -2.97
N ILE A 129 6.61 -9.47 -3.31
CA ILE A 129 7.30 -9.27 -4.59
C ILE A 129 8.74 -9.67 -4.35
N PRO A 130 9.21 -10.80 -4.93
CA PRO A 130 10.60 -11.20 -4.79
C PRO A 130 11.52 -10.09 -5.31
N SER A 131 12.48 -9.69 -4.50
CA SER A 131 13.50 -8.69 -4.85
C SER A 131 14.78 -9.02 -4.08
N GLU A 132 15.88 -8.37 -4.44
CA GLU A 132 17.13 -8.48 -3.68
C GLU A 132 16.98 -8.01 -2.22
N ALA A 133 15.99 -7.14 -1.96
CA ALA A 133 15.65 -6.64 -0.62
C ALA A 133 14.63 -7.54 0.13
N THR A 134 14.31 -8.73 -0.39
CA THR A 134 13.39 -9.70 0.25
C THR A 134 14.20 -10.83 0.88
N ALA A 135 13.96 -11.10 2.17
CA ALA A 135 14.49 -12.28 2.84
C ALA A 135 13.38 -13.23 3.29
N TYR A 136 13.69 -14.52 3.23
CA TYR A 136 12.84 -15.61 3.72
C TYR A 136 13.37 -16.11 5.06
N LEU A 137 12.57 -15.95 6.11
CA LEU A 137 12.91 -16.38 7.46
C LEU A 137 12.37 -17.77 7.73
N LEU A 138 13.25 -18.67 8.16
CA LEU A 138 12.97 -20.05 8.52
C LEU A 138 13.24 -20.27 10.02
N PHE A 139 12.30 -20.91 10.71
CA PHE A 139 12.51 -21.43 12.07
C PHE A 139 12.93 -22.91 12.06
N ASP A 140 12.62 -23.65 10.99
CA ASP A 140 13.18 -24.98 10.71
C ASP A 140 13.80 -25.00 9.31
N GLU A 141 15.11 -25.20 9.23
CA GLU A 141 15.88 -25.25 7.98
C GLU A 141 15.31 -26.25 6.96
N LYS A 142 14.64 -27.32 7.42
CA LYS A 142 13.99 -28.30 6.54
C LYS A 142 12.89 -27.68 5.67
N ASN A 143 12.37 -26.53 6.02
CA ASN A 143 11.34 -25.83 5.29
C ASN A 143 11.88 -24.99 4.12
N GLN A 144 13.19 -24.89 3.95
CA GLN A 144 13.84 -24.27 2.78
C GLN A 144 13.31 -24.84 1.44
N LYS A 145 12.89 -26.10 1.41
CA LYS A 145 12.28 -26.74 0.23
C LYS A 145 11.01 -26.05 -0.31
N PHE A 146 10.37 -25.19 0.50
CA PHE A 146 9.19 -24.44 0.08
C PHE A 146 9.53 -23.12 -0.64
N ILE A 147 10.81 -22.72 -0.65
CA ILE A 147 11.30 -21.55 -1.34
C ILE A 147 11.73 -21.97 -2.74
N SER A 148 11.01 -21.46 -3.75
CA SER A 148 11.27 -21.84 -5.16
C SER A 148 12.30 -20.96 -5.85
N ASP A 149 12.66 -19.80 -5.25
CA ASP A 149 13.61 -18.84 -5.80
C ASP A 149 15.04 -19.25 -5.45
N PRO A 150 15.89 -19.60 -6.43
CA PRO A 150 17.27 -20.01 -6.17
C PRO A 150 18.19 -18.83 -5.76
N THR A 151 17.72 -17.59 -5.95
CA THR A 151 18.47 -16.36 -5.60
C THR A 151 17.98 -15.73 -4.30
N ALA A 152 17.04 -16.38 -3.61
CA ALA A 152 16.43 -15.86 -2.41
C ALA A 152 17.44 -15.66 -1.27
N ASN A 153 17.38 -14.53 -0.59
CA ASN A 153 18.06 -14.35 0.69
C ASN A 153 17.36 -15.20 1.74
N ILE A 154 18.02 -16.22 2.24
CA ILE A 154 17.47 -17.13 3.26
C ILE A 154 18.17 -16.88 4.57
N ILE A 155 17.37 -16.63 5.61
CA ILE A 155 17.81 -16.44 6.99
C ILE A 155 17.20 -17.57 7.82
N VAL A 156 18.04 -18.36 8.48
CA VAL A 156 17.57 -19.35 9.46
C VAL A 156 17.61 -18.68 10.83
N TRP A 157 16.50 -18.72 11.53
CA TRP A 157 16.39 -18.13 12.87
C TRP A 157 17.33 -18.80 13.86
N SER A 158 18.08 -18.02 14.54
CA SER A 158 18.93 -18.44 15.68
C SER A 158 18.65 -17.58 16.91
N ASN A 159 18.80 -16.29 16.76
CA ASN A 159 18.52 -15.27 17.77
C ASN A 159 18.29 -13.91 17.13
N GLN A 160 17.83 -12.95 17.93
CA GLN A 160 17.48 -11.61 17.49
C GLN A 160 18.67 -10.82 16.93
N GLU A 161 19.87 -10.94 17.57
CA GLU A 161 21.04 -10.15 17.17
C GLU A 161 21.52 -10.55 15.77
N GLU A 162 21.62 -11.84 15.49
CA GLU A 162 22.01 -12.37 14.17
C GLU A 162 21.00 -12.00 13.09
N LEU A 163 19.68 -12.00 13.39
CA LEU A 163 18.68 -11.56 12.45
C LEU A 163 18.83 -10.07 12.10
N VAL A 164 18.98 -9.20 13.11
CA VAL A 164 19.14 -7.75 12.90
C VAL A 164 20.39 -7.46 12.07
N GLU A 165 21.48 -8.16 12.34
CA GLU A 165 22.72 -8.05 11.58
C GLU A 165 22.52 -8.48 10.13
N ALA A 166 21.89 -9.64 9.88
CA ALA A 166 21.65 -10.16 8.54
C ALA A 166 20.72 -9.23 7.73
N VAL A 167 19.68 -8.70 8.36
CA VAL A 167 18.75 -7.74 7.76
C VAL A 167 19.48 -6.46 7.34
N SER A 168 20.32 -5.92 8.24
CA SER A 168 21.05 -4.68 7.98
C SER A 168 22.12 -4.84 6.90
N GLN A 169 22.92 -5.92 6.98
CA GLN A 169 23.99 -6.19 6.02
C GLN A 169 23.48 -6.38 4.59
N ASN A 170 22.32 -7.02 4.44
CA ASN A 170 21.73 -7.32 3.13
C ASN A 170 20.69 -6.29 2.70
N GLN A 171 20.49 -5.19 3.43
CA GLN A 171 19.53 -4.13 3.12
C GLN A 171 18.11 -4.69 2.89
N ILE A 172 17.67 -5.60 3.77
CA ILE A 172 16.37 -6.26 3.64
C ILE A 172 15.23 -5.30 4.02
N GLU A 173 14.28 -5.12 3.12
CA GLU A 173 13.09 -4.28 3.31
C GLU A 173 11.82 -5.11 3.54
N GLN A 174 11.84 -6.38 3.10
CA GLN A 174 10.70 -7.29 3.19
C GLN A 174 11.15 -8.61 3.83
N LEU A 175 10.36 -9.09 4.80
CA LEU A 175 10.61 -10.36 5.48
C LEU A 175 9.43 -11.31 5.30
N VAL A 176 9.68 -12.49 4.77
CA VAL A 176 8.67 -13.53 4.56
C VAL A 176 8.89 -14.65 5.57
N PHE A 177 7.94 -14.87 6.45
CA PHE A 177 7.94 -16.01 7.36
C PHE A 177 7.49 -17.26 6.60
N VAL A 178 8.41 -18.18 6.35
CA VAL A 178 8.11 -19.44 5.63
C VAL A 178 7.40 -20.43 6.53
N ASP A 179 7.76 -20.41 7.81
CA ASP A 179 7.13 -21.20 8.87
C ASP A 179 6.94 -20.34 10.13
N CYS A 180 6.26 -20.88 11.12
CA CYS A 180 5.95 -20.16 12.34
C CYS A 180 6.91 -20.56 13.47
N PRO A 181 7.33 -19.60 14.32
CA PRO A 181 8.07 -19.94 15.54
C PRO A 181 7.18 -20.72 16.51
N VAL A 182 7.82 -21.46 17.40
CA VAL A 182 7.11 -22.22 18.46
C VAL A 182 6.36 -21.27 19.39
N GLU A 183 6.95 -20.11 19.66
CA GLU A 183 6.37 -19.11 20.58
C GLU A 183 5.96 -17.85 19.82
N ALA A 184 4.71 -17.43 20.00
CA ALA A 184 4.19 -16.22 19.35
C ALA A 184 4.93 -14.93 19.75
N ILE A 185 5.55 -14.90 20.95
CA ILE A 185 6.35 -13.77 21.42
C ILE A 185 7.53 -13.49 20.49
N THR A 186 8.12 -14.53 19.89
CA THR A 186 9.25 -14.39 18.95
C THR A 186 8.89 -13.54 17.74
N VAL A 187 7.66 -13.65 17.21
CA VAL A 187 7.22 -12.79 16.11
C VAL A 187 7.23 -11.32 16.52
N LYS A 188 6.75 -11.02 17.74
CA LYS A 188 6.74 -9.66 18.27
C LYS A 188 8.16 -9.12 18.43
N GLU A 189 9.07 -9.92 18.99
CA GLU A 189 10.47 -9.56 19.17
C GLU A 189 11.15 -9.25 17.84
N ILE A 190 10.93 -10.07 16.82
CA ILE A 190 11.43 -9.86 15.46
C ILE A 190 10.90 -8.54 14.88
N VAL A 191 9.59 -8.33 15.01
CA VAL A 191 8.92 -7.12 14.50
C VAL A 191 9.47 -5.86 15.18
N GLU A 192 9.68 -5.90 16.50
CA GLU A 192 10.18 -4.76 17.27
C GLU A 192 11.68 -4.49 17.03
N ALA A 193 12.47 -5.54 16.80
CA ALA A 193 13.93 -5.44 16.64
C ALA A 193 14.37 -5.01 15.25
N THR A 194 13.54 -5.25 14.23
CA THR A 194 13.86 -4.90 12.84
C THR A 194 13.12 -3.65 12.39
N GLU A 195 13.74 -2.85 11.53
CA GLU A 195 13.08 -1.70 10.88
C GLU A 195 12.34 -2.08 9.58
N ILE A 196 12.09 -3.37 9.39
CA ILE A 196 11.44 -3.89 8.20
C ILE A 196 10.02 -3.35 8.09
N GLN A 197 9.68 -2.83 6.90
CA GLN A 197 8.39 -2.21 6.63
C GLN A 197 7.31 -3.23 6.25
N ARG A 198 7.69 -4.33 5.57
CA ARG A 198 6.76 -5.35 5.08
C ARG A 198 7.10 -6.73 5.63
N ILE A 199 6.15 -7.34 6.32
CA ILE A 199 6.26 -8.69 6.89
C ILE A 199 5.10 -9.54 6.39
N TYR A 200 5.43 -10.72 5.86
CA TYR A 200 4.50 -11.65 5.23
C TYR A 200 4.49 -12.99 5.95
#